data_3a2643810257e53adc7fb4291a46e41b
#
_entry.id   3a2643810257e53adc7fb4291a46e41b
#
_cell.length_a   1.000
_cell.length_b   1.000
_cell.length_c   1.000
_cell.angle_alpha   90.00
_cell.angle_beta   90.00
_cell.angle_gamma   90.00
#
_symmetry.space_group_name_H-M   'P 1'
#
loop_
_entity.id
_entity.type
_entity.pdbx_description
1 polymer ?
#
loop_
_entity_poly.entity_id
_entity_poly.type
_entity_poly.pdbx_seq_one_letter_code
_entity_poly.pdbx_strand_id
1 'polypeptide(L)'
;MSKLFSFALVWVLAFGSSLVTAAEHPNIVWITSEDHGPEMGCYGDKLAVTPNVDALAKKGMLFNLGWSCAPVCAPARTTIITGMYPPSIGGQHMRSMVNLPAQIQFYPTFLRSQGYYCTNNSKTDYNVNQQTTGWNESSNKAHYRNREKGQPFFAIFNSTISHESKIRVRPHEKVLDPAKVRVPAYHP
;
A
#
# COMPACT_ATOMS: atom_id res chain seq x y z
N MET A 1 -72.38 28.52 -34.39
CA MET A 1 -70.98 28.53 -34.85
C MET A 1 -70.09 28.65 -33.61
N SER A 2 -69.68 27.50 -33.08
CA SER A 2 -68.89 27.37 -31.85
C SER A 2 -67.44 27.06 -32.19
N LYS A 3 -66.52 27.95 -31.82
CA LYS A 3 -65.08 27.73 -31.98
C LYS A 3 -64.53 27.10 -30.70
N LEU A 4 -64.20 25.81 -30.79
CA LEU A 4 -63.40 25.11 -29.79
C LEU A 4 -61.94 25.57 -29.84
N PHE A 5 -61.46 26.14 -28.72
CA PHE A 5 -60.05 26.39 -28.49
C PHE A 5 -59.46 25.16 -27.77
N SER A 6 -58.61 24.41 -28.50
CA SER A 6 -57.82 23.33 -27.87
C SER A 6 -56.57 23.95 -27.25
N PHE A 7 -56.47 23.88 -25.91
CA PHE A 7 -55.27 24.18 -25.16
C PHE A 7 -54.39 22.93 -25.15
N ALA A 8 -53.30 22.94 -25.89
CA ALA A 8 -52.26 21.94 -25.80
C ALA A 8 -51.35 22.28 -24.61
N LEU A 9 -51.42 21.45 -23.56
CA LEU A 9 -50.58 21.55 -22.38
C LEU A 9 -49.24 20.89 -22.69
N VAL A 10 -48.20 21.68 -22.95
CA VAL A 10 -46.82 21.18 -23.16
C VAL A 10 -46.19 20.93 -21.77
N TRP A 11 -46.06 19.66 -21.41
CA TRP A 11 -45.28 19.23 -20.26
C TRP A 11 -43.79 19.28 -20.63
N VAL A 12 -43.10 20.30 -20.16
CA VAL A 12 -41.60 20.32 -20.17
C VAL A 12 -41.12 19.47 -19.02
N LEU A 13 -40.75 18.24 -19.31
CA LEU A 13 -39.99 17.39 -18.40
C LEU A 13 -38.59 17.97 -18.24
N ALA A 14 -38.37 18.77 -17.21
CA ALA A 14 -37.04 19.15 -16.77
C ALA A 14 -36.36 17.92 -16.20
N PHE A 15 -35.63 17.18 -17.05
CA PHE A 15 -34.64 16.22 -16.58
C PHE A 15 -33.54 16.99 -15.85
N GLY A 16 -33.66 17.08 -14.56
CA GLY A 16 -32.55 17.49 -13.70
C GLY A 16 -31.41 16.50 -13.86
N SER A 17 -30.44 16.83 -14.72
CA SER A 17 -29.17 16.12 -14.77
C SER A 17 -28.51 16.29 -13.40
N SER A 18 -28.72 15.34 -12.51
CA SER A 18 -27.89 15.19 -11.32
C SER A 18 -26.46 15.02 -11.85
N LEU A 19 -25.67 16.07 -11.75
CA LEU A 19 -24.22 15.95 -11.90
C LEU A 19 -23.78 14.99 -10.78
N VAL A 20 -23.65 13.72 -11.15
CA VAL A 20 -22.92 12.75 -10.33
C VAL A 20 -21.48 13.29 -10.34
N THR A 21 -21.14 14.04 -9.30
CA THR A 21 -19.74 14.34 -9.01
C THR A 21 -19.05 12.99 -8.89
N ALA A 22 -18.21 12.67 -9.87
CA ALA A 22 -17.35 11.50 -9.78
C ALA A 22 -16.64 11.59 -8.44
N ALA A 23 -16.73 10.52 -7.63
CA ALA A 23 -16.04 10.48 -6.35
C ALA A 23 -14.57 10.82 -6.61
N GLU A 24 -14.08 11.87 -5.94
CA GLU A 24 -12.67 12.24 -6.09
C GLU A 24 -11.83 11.03 -5.69
N HIS A 25 -11.01 10.56 -6.60
CA HIS A 25 -10.07 9.48 -6.34
C HIS A 25 -8.97 10.00 -5.41
N PRO A 26 -8.88 9.57 -4.15
CA PRO A 26 -7.89 10.08 -3.21
C PRO A 26 -6.48 9.68 -3.65
N ASN A 27 -5.51 10.54 -3.42
CA ASN A 27 -4.11 10.14 -3.51
C ASN A 27 -3.76 9.21 -2.34
N ILE A 28 -3.05 8.13 -2.64
CA ILE A 28 -2.70 7.11 -1.66
C ILE A 28 -1.18 7.01 -1.56
N VAL A 29 -0.67 7.16 -0.34
CA VAL A 29 0.74 6.91 -0.01
C VAL A 29 0.80 5.74 0.95
N TRP A 30 1.58 4.74 0.61
CA TRP A 30 1.86 3.61 1.47
C TRP A 30 3.34 3.57 1.82
N ILE A 31 3.66 3.67 3.09
CA ILE A 31 5.01 3.61 3.60
C ILE A 31 5.17 2.31 4.37
N THR A 32 6.14 1.50 3.97
CA THR A 32 6.45 0.24 4.63
C THR A 32 7.83 0.30 5.26
N SER A 33 7.99 -0.37 6.40
CA SER A 33 9.31 -0.71 6.96
C SER A 33 9.45 -2.22 6.99
N GLU A 34 10.68 -2.70 6.82
CA GLU A 34 10.97 -4.11 6.70
C GLU A 34 11.45 -4.66 8.05
N ASP A 35 11.09 -5.95 8.34
CA ASP A 35 11.47 -6.66 9.56
C ASP A 35 11.24 -5.82 10.84
N HIS A 36 10.15 -5.06 10.87
CA HIS A 36 9.84 -4.11 11.91
C HIS A 36 8.64 -4.60 12.72
N GLY A 37 8.83 -4.72 14.01
CA GLY A 37 7.78 -5.02 14.98
C GLY A 37 7.17 -3.72 15.56
N PRO A 38 6.62 -3.78 16.78
CA PRO A 38 5.96 -2.63 17.42
C PRO A 38 6.95 -1.65 18.08
N GLU A 39 8.21 -1.61 17.64
CA GLU A 39 9.26 -0.74 18.18
C GLU A 39 9.11 0.68 17.64
N MET A 40 7.98 1.32 17.96
CA MET A 40 7.64 2.71 17.65
C MET A 40 7.05 3.41 18.88
N GLY A 41 7.22 4.71 18.99
CA GLY A 41 6.69 5.50 20.10
C GLY A 41 5.18 5.37 20.27
N CYS A 42 4.42 5.34 19.17
CA CYS A 42 2.97 5.17 19.19
C CYS A 42 2.50 3.81 19.75
N TYR A 43 3.35 2.80 19.79
CA TYR A 43 3.10 1.52 20.44
C TYR A 43 3.72 1.43 21.85
N GLY A 44 4.22 2.55 22.37
CA GLY A 44 4.74 2.63 23.74
C GLY A 44 6.21 2.27 23.90
N ASP A 45 6.96 2.11 22.81
CA ASP A 45 8.41 1.93 22.90
C ASP A 45 9.06 3.26 23.34
N LYS A 46 9.87 3.18 24.40
CA LYS A 46 10.51 4.35 25.01
C LYS A 46 11.87 4.71 24.39
N LEU A 47 12.43 3.80 23.62
CA LEU A 47 13.73 3.96 22.96
C LEU A 47 13.58 4.42 21.50
N ALA A 48 12.46 4.08 20.87
CA ALA A 48 12.17 4.46 19.52
C ALA A 48 11.92 5.97 19.40
N VAL A 49 12.61 6.62 18.49
CA VAL A 49 12.42 8.03 18.17
C VAL A 49 11.69 8.13 16.83
N THR A 50 10.36 8.09 16.88
CA THR A 50 9.48 8.04 15.70
C THR A 50 8.45 9.18 15.63
N PRO A 51 8.86 10.44 15.78
CA PRO A 51 7.93 11.55 16.00
C PRO A 51 6.93 11.76 14.85
N ASN A 52 7.31 11.49 13.62
CA ASN A 52 6.42 11.65 12.46
C ASN A 52 5.36 10.53 12.40
N VAL A 53 5.75 9.29 12.69
CA VAL A 53 4.82 8.16 12.77
C VAL A 53 3.87 8.34 13.96
N ASP A 54 4.39 8.77 15.10
CA ASP A 54 3.61 9.05 16.30
C ASP A 54 2.57 10.17 16.06
N ALA A 55 2.96 11.21 15.33
CA ALA A 55 2.05 12.28 14.94
C ALA A 55 0.97 11.81 13.96
N LEU A 56 1.30 10.90 13.05
CA LEU A 56 0.34 10.29 12.13
C LEU A 56 -0.64 9.39 12.89
N ALA A 57 -0.14 8.56 13.81
CA ALA A 57 -0.96 7.69 14.65
C ALA A 57 -1.99 8.47 15.49
N LYS A 58 -1.61 9.66 16.00
CA LYS A 58 -2.52 10.53 16.75
C LYS A 58 -3.67 11.10 15.90
N LYS A 59 -3.48 11.20 14.59
CA LYS A 59 -4.48 11.78 13.65
C LYS A 59 -5.26 10.72 12.89
N GLY A 60 -4.76 9.49 12.86
CA GLY A 60 -5.32 8.39 12.13
C GLY A 60 -5.82 7.26 13.03
N MET A 61 -5.85 6.08 12.46
CA MET A 61 -6.22 4.85 13.16
C MET A 61 -4.95 4.04 13.48
N LEU A 62 -4.79 3.64 14.73
CA LEU A 62 -3.71 2.77 15.19
C LEU A 62 -4.23 1.35 15.35
N PHE A 63 -3.59 0.39 14.66
CA PHE A 63 -3.93 -1.02 14.77
C PHE A 63 -2.97 -1.69 15.76
N ASN A 64 -3.49 -2.16 16.89
CA ASN A 64 -2.69 -2.86 17.91
C ASN A 64 -2.39 -4.30 17.53
N LEU A 65 -3.21 -4.91 16.71
CA LEU A 65 -3.10 -6.29 16.26
C LEU A 65 -3.07 -6.33 14.74
N GLY A 66 -1.86 -6.36 14.17
CA GLY A 66 -1.61 -6.55 12.76
C GLY A 66 -0.71 -7.77 12.55
N TRP A 67 -1.08 -8.66 11.67
CA TRP A 67 -0.36 -9.92 11.45
C TRP A 67 0.03 -10.06 9.99
N SER A 68 1.27 -10.45 9.74
CA SER A 68 1.67 -10.95 8.44
C SER A 68 1.17 -12.39 8.24
N CYS A 69 0.78 -12.74 7.02
CA CYS A 69 0.42 -14.11 6.67
C CYS A 69 1.63 -15.06 6.61
N ALA A 70 2.84 -14.51 6.59
CA ALA A 70 4.08 -15.26 6.62
C ALA A 70 5.17 -14.42 7.32
N PRO A 71 6.04 -15.02 8.13
CA PRO A 71 7.03 -14.30 8.93
C PRO A 71 8.33 -14.02 8.14
N VAL A 72 8.22 -13.83 6.83
CA VAL A 72 9.37 -13.62 5.93
C VAL A 72 8.97 -12.80 4.70
N CYS A 73 9.92 -12.01 4.18
CA CYS A 73 9.63 -10.96 3.19
C CYS A 73 8.90 -11.45 1.93
N ALA A 74 9.46 -12.39 1.17
CA ALA A 74 8.90 -12.73 -0.13
C ALA A 74 7.49 -13.34 -0.08
N PRO A 75 7.16 -14.32 0.76
CA PRO A 75 5.78 -14.80 0.91
C PRO A 75 4.80 -13.73 1.38
N ALA A 76 5.20 -12.91 2.38
CA ALA A 76 4.35 -11.82 2.86
C ALA A 76 4.08 -10.79 1.76
N ARG A 77 5.12 -10.40 1.01
CA ARG A 77 4.99 -9.43 -0.08
C ARG A 77 4.17 -9.97 -1.25
N THR A 78 4.22 -11.28 -1.48
CA THR A 78 3.36 -11.94 -2.47
C THR A 78 1.89 -11.80 -2.10
N THR A 79 1.55 -12.01 -0.83
CA THR A 79 0.17 -11.78 -0.36
C THR A 79 -0.22 -10.31 -0.54
N ILE A 80 0.65 -9.38 -0.15
CA ILE A 80 0.36 -7.95 -0.27
C ILE A 80 0.04 -7.57 -1.72
N ILE A 81 0.83 -8.05 -2.67
CA ILE A 81 0.67 -7.63 -4.08
C ILE A 81 -0.46 -8.33 -4.82
N THR A 82 -0.77 -9.58 -4.44
CA THR A 82 -1.79 -10.41 -5.12
C THR A 82 -3.12 -10.49 -4.39
N GLY A 83 -3.16 -10.20 -3.08
CA GLY A 83 -4.30 -10.48 -2.22
C GLY A 83 -4.54 -11.96 -1.95
N MET A 84 -3.62 -12.84 -2.33
CA MET A 84 -3.75 -14.29 -2.21
C MET A 84 -2.82 -14.83 -1.11
N TYR A 85 -3.29 -15.81 -0.34
CA TYR A 85 -2.41 -16.53 0.56
C TYR A 85 -1.33 -17.30 -0.21
N PRO A 86 -0.06 -17.28 0.21
CA PRO A 86 1.03 -17.91 -0.53
C PRO A 86 0.81 -19.38 -0.85
N PRO A 87 0.27 -20.23 0.05
CA PRO A 87 -0.01 -21.64 -0.28
C PRO A 87 -1.03 -21.82 -1.41
N SER A 88 -1.98 -20.89 -1.56
CA SER A 88 -3.01 -20.98 -2.61
C SER A 88 -2.45 -20.82 -4.04
N ILE A 89 -1.26 -20.25 -4.15
CA ILE A 89 -0.58 -19.99 -5.44
C ILE A 89 0.80 -20.64 -5.53
N GLY A 90 1.16 -21.50 -4.57
CA GLY A 90 2.47 -22.16 -4.53
C GLY A 90 3.64 -21.26 -4.13
N GLY A 91 3.36 -20.08 -3.59
CA GLY A 91 4.35 -19.04 -3.25
C GLY A 91 4.82 -19.06 -1.81
N GLN A 92 4.62 -20.16 -1.06
CA GLN A 92 4.90 -20.22 0.38
C GLN A 92 6.38 -20.34 0.75
N HIS A 93 7.21 -20.85 -0.13
CA HIS A 93 8.64 -20.98 0.10
C HIS A 93 9.39 -19.75 -0.38
N MET A 94 10.47 -19.39 0.32
CA MET A 94 11.33 -18.29 -0.10
C MET A 94 11.83 -18.51 -1.53
N ARG A 95 11.60 -17.50 -2.38
CA ARG A 95 12.01 -17.47 -3.78
C ARG A 95 11.44 -18.61 -4.63
N SER A 96 10.18 -18.96 -4.38
CA SER A 96 9.43 -19.97 -5.17
C SER A 96 9.33 -19.60 -6.64
N MET A 97 9.34 -18.30 -6.98
CA MET A 97 9.30 -17.76 -8.35
C MET A 97 8.20 -18.40 -9.20
N VAL A 98 6.99 -18.40 -8.65
CA VAL A 98 5.82 -19.01 -9.27
C VAL A 98 5.39 -18.24 -10.53
N ASN A 99 4.93 -18.95 -11.54
CA ASN A 99 4.20 -18.36 -12.67
C ASN A 99 2.73 -18.23 -12.29
N LEU A 100 2.25 -17.02 -12.13
CA LEU A 100 0.84 -16.79 -11.81
C LEU A 100 -0.04 -17.05 -13.05
N PRO A 101 -1.20 -17.67 -12.87
CA PRO A 101 -2.24 -17.71 -13.89
C PRO A 101 -2.67 -16.27 -14.26
N ALA A 102 -3.07 -16.06 -15.51
CA ALA A 102 -3.45 -14.73 -16.02
C ALA A 102 -4.60 -14.07 -15.24
N GLN A 103 -5.42 -14.86 -14.56
CA GLN A 103 -6.54 -14.38 -13.72
C GLN A 103 -6.08 -13.74 -12.42
N ILE A 104 -4.88 -14.07 -11.94
CA ILE A 104 -4.32 -13.48 -10.71
C ILE A 104 -3.44 -12.32 -11.12
N GLN A 105 -3.93 -11.10 -10.87
CA GLN A 105 -3.23 -9.88 -11.20
C GLN A 105 -2.80 -9.16 -9.92
N PHE A 106 -1.75 -8.37 -10.04
CA PHE A 106 -1.34 -7.46 -8.98
C PHE A 106 -2.35 -6.33 -8.81
N TYR A 107 -2.67 -5.96 -7.58
CA TYR A 107 -3.68 -4.93 -7.30
C TYR A 107 -3.38 -3.57 -8.00
N PRO A 108 -2.12 -3.15 -8.25
CA PRO A 108 -1.88 -1.91 -8.97
C PRO A 108 -2.46 -1.91 -10.39
N THR A 109 -2.63 -3.08 -11.01
CA THR A 109 -3.30 -3.21 -12.32
C THR A 109 -4.74 -2.70 -12.23
N PHE A 110 -5.46 -3.04 -11.17
CA PHE A 110 -6.83 -2.58 -10.96
C PHE A 110 -6.88 -1.07 -10.65
N LEU A 111 -5.96 -0.55 -9.86
CA LEU A 111 -5.87 0.89 -9.61
C LEU A 111 -5.57 1.66 -10.90
N ARG A 112 -4.67 1.17 -11.72
CA ARG A 112 -4.37 1.77 -13.03
C ARG A 112 -5.57 1.78 -13.96
N SER A 113 -6.40 0.73 -13.97
CA SER A 113 -7.64 0.71 -14.75
C SER A 113 -8.65 1.78 -14.30
N GLN A 114 -8.50 2.30 -13.07
CA GLN A 114 -9.27 3.42 -12.54
C GLN A 114 -8.54 4.77 -12.68
N GLY A 115 -7.51 4.85 -13.52
CA GLY A 115 -6.81 6.09 -13.82
C GLY A 115 -5.66 6.45 -12.87
N TYR A 116 -5.36 5.64 -11.86
CA TYR A 116 -4.25 5.91 -10.94
C TYR A 116 -2.88 5.74 -11.61
N TYR A 117 -1.97 6.63 -11.24
CA TYR A 117 -0.54 6.46 -11.49
C TYR A 117 0.08 5.69 -10.32
N CYS A 118 0.55 4.47 -10.57
CA CYS A 118 1.02 3.55 -9.55
C CYS A 118 2.54 3.43 -9.55
N THR A 119 3.19 3.72 -8.41
CA THR A 119 4.65 3.66 -8.27
C THR A 119 5.08 2.80 -7.10
N ASN A 120 6.17 2.04 -7.29
CA ASN A 120 6.82 1.24 -6.26
C ASN A 120 8.30 1.65 -6.11
N ASN A 121 8.64 2.22 -4.95
CA ASN A 121 10.01 2.62 -4.62
C ASN A 121 10.46 1.81 -3.38
N SER A 122 11.29 0.79 -3.53
CA SER A 122 11.68 0.13 -4.77
C SER A 122 11.60 -1.39 -4.64
N LYS A 123 11.45 -1.91 -3.41
CA LYS A 123 11.48 -3.35 -3.17
C LYS A 123 10.30 -4.04 -3.81
N THR A 124 10.54 -5.07 -4.60
CA THR A 124 9.57 -6.03 -5.10
C THR A 124 9.60 -7.29 -4.26
N ASP A 125 10.56 -8.16 -4.46
CA ASP A 125 10.78 -9.39 -3.71
C ASP A 125 9.50 -10.25 -3.62
N TYR A 126 8.73 -10.29 -4.69
CA TYR A 126 7.57 -11.15 -4.80
C TYR A 126 8.00 -12.56 -5.17
N ASN A 127 7.35 -13.58 -4.61
CA ASN A 127 7.64 -15.00 -4.92
C ASN A 127 7.10 -15.44 -6.28
N VAL A 128 7.03 -14.53 -7.24
CA VAL A 128 6.50 -14.77 -8.58
C VAL A 128 7.45 -14.17 -9.63
N ASN A 129 7.39 -14.69 -10.85
CA ASN A 129 8.26 -14.22 -11.91
C ASN A 129 7.92 -12.79 -12.40
N GLN A 130 6.69 -12.35 -12.22
CA GLN A 130 6.19 -11.03 -12.68
C GLN A 130 6.50 -9.93 -11.66
N GLN A 131 7.75 -9.51 -11.52
CA GLN A 131 8.18 -8.60 -10.44
C GLN A 131 7.66 -7.16 -10.56
N THR A 132 7.43 -6.66 -11.77
CA THR A 132 7.08 -5.25 -12.00
C THR A 132 5.73 -5.05 -12.68
N THR A 133 4.97 -6.11 -12.88
CA THR A 133 3.65 -6.06 -13.51
C THR A 133 2.70 -5.14 -12.72
N GLY A 134 1.93 -4.36 -13.44
CA GLY A 134 0.92 -3.47 -12.83
C GLY A 134 1.42 -2.10 -12.40
N TRP A 135 2.72 -1.88 -12.27
CA TRP A 135 3.29 -0.59 -11.92
C TRP A 135 3.51 0.29 -13.16
N ASN A 136 3.32 1.61 -13.03
CA ASN A 136 3.81 2.57 -14.00
C ASN A 136 5.32 2.73 -13.87
N GLU A 137 5.81 2.77 -12.63
CA GLU A 137 7.24 2.79 -12.31
C GLU A 137 7.52 1.89 -11.11
N SER A 138 8.60 1.09 -11.21
CA SER A 138 9.10 0.27 -10.10
C SER A 138 10.62 0.33 -10.09
N SER A 139 11.17 1.21 -9.27
CA SER A 139 12.61 1.44 -9.11
C SER A 139 12.90 2.31 -7.89
N ASN A 140 14.18 2.46 -7.54
CA ASN A 140 14.61 3.39 -6.49
C ASN A 140 14.45 4.89 -6.87
N LYS A 141 14.05 5.18 -8.10
CA LYS A 141 13.72 6.53 -8.59
C LYS A 141 12.22 6.73 -8.82
N ALA A 142 11.42 5.66 -8.70
CA ALA A 142 9.98 5.72 -8.91
C ALA A 142 9.33 6.71 -7.94
N HIS A 143 8.52 7.61 -8.48
CA HIS A 143 7.91 8.66 -7.68
C HIS A 143 6.59 9.13 -8.28
N TYR A 144 5.60 9.40 -7.44
CA TYR A 144 4.29 9.93 -7.85
C TYR A 144 4.37 11.30 -8.54
N ARG A 145 5.48 12.03 -8.42
CA ARG A 145 5.68 13.33 -9.10
C ARG A 145 5.77 13.23 -10.61
N ASN A 146 6.06 12.03 -11.14
CA ASN A 146 6.19 11.79 -12.58
C ASN A 146 4.84 11.59 -13.28
N ARG A 147 3.73 11.62 -12.53
CA ARG A 147 2.38 11.50 -13.07
C ARG A 147 1.94 12.74 -13.83
N GLU A 148 0.90 12.61 -14.63
CA GLU A 148 0.25 13.75 -15.27
C GLU A 148 -0.38 14.71 -14.24
N LYS A 149 -0.51 15.97 -14.62
CA LYS A 149 -1.13 16.99 -13.75
C LYS A 149 -2.59 16.61 -13.46
N GLY A 150 -2.95 16.54 -12.18
CA GLY A 150 -4.30 16.20 -11.76
C GLY A 150 -4.59 14.70 -11.70
N GLN A 151 -3.70 13.85 -12.17
CA GLN A 151 -3.88 12.39 -12.11
C GLN A 151 -3.80 11.90 -10.67
N PRO A 152 -4.74 11.07 -10.17
CA PRO A 152 -4.61 10.45 -8.86
C PRO A 152 -3.44 9.47 -8.85
N PHE A 153 -2.81 9.29 -7.69
CA PHE A 153 -1.70 8.37 -7.58
C PHE A 153 -1.83 7.40 -6.41
N PHE A 154 -1.22 6.25 -6.60
CA PHE A 154 -0.91 5.28 -5.57
C PHE A 154 0.62 5.10 -5.53
N ALA A 155 1.25 5.40 -4.41
CA ALA A 155 2.71 5.33 -4.31
C ALA A 155 3.13 4.52 -3.07
N ILE A 156 3.95 3.50 -3.28
CA ILE A 156 4.62 2.77 -2.20
C ILE A 156 6.06 3.24 -2.06
N PHE A 157 6.45 3.49 -0.80
CA PHE A 157 7.84 3.71 -0.40
C PHE A 157 8.24 2.62 0.59
N ASN A 158 9.18 1.76 0.18
CA ASN A 158 9.66 0.65 0.98
C ASN A 158 10.98 1.02 1.68
N SER A 159 10.95 1.20 2.99
CA SER A 159 12.16 1.39 3.77
C SER A 159 12.77 0.03 4.10
N THR A 160 14.03 -0.17 3.70
CA THR A 160 14.81 -1.37 4.01
C THR A 160 15.87 -1.11 5.09
N ILE A 161 15.77 0.02 5.80
CA ILE A 161 16.75 0.40 6.83
C ILE A 161 16.73 -0.58 8.01
N SER A 162 15.56 -1.09 8.35
CA SER A 162 15.32 -2.06 9.41
C SER A 162 15.53 -3.52 9.01
N HIS A 163 15.84 -3.80 7.73
CA HIS A 163 16.08 -5.16 7.24
C HIS A 163 17.19 -5.86 8.02
N GLU A 164 17.05 -7.15 8.34
CA GLU A 164 17.96 -7.94 9.15
C GLU A 164 19.43 -7.88 8.68
N SER A 165 19.66 -7.81 7.38
CA SER A 165 20.98 -7.72 6.79
C SER A 165 21.78 -6.50 7.23
N LYS A 166 21.11 -5.46 7.72
CA LYS A 166 21.76 -4.25 8.24
C LYS A 166 22.60 -4.51 9.49
N ILE A 167 22.32 -5.62 10.20
CA ILE A 167 23.15 -6.07 11.31
C ILE A 167 24.61 -6.29 10.89
N ARG A 168 24.85 -6.71 9.65
CA ARG A 168 26.17 -7.10 9.13
C ARG A 168 27.01 -5.93 8.63
N VAL A 169 26.40 -4.78 8.37
CA VAL A 169 27.07 -3.61 7.74
C VAL A 169 26.91 -2.35 8.58
N ARG A 170 26.86 -2.46 9.89
CA ARG A 170 26.66 -1.32 10.76
C ARG A 170 27.88 -0.40 10.86
N PRO A 171 27.66 0.91 10.83
CA PRO A 171 28.48 1.80 11.62
C PRO A 171 28.16 1.52 13.10
N HIS A 172 29.15 1.05 13.85
CA HIS A 172 29.01 0.71 15.30
C HIS A 172 28.69 1.92 16.20
N GLU A 173 28.64 3.11 15.63
CA GLU A 173 28.56 4.42 16.30
C GLU A 173 27.18 4.75 16.89
N LYS A 174 26.15 3.96 16.59
CA LYS A 174 24.78 4.21 17.05
C LYS A 174 24.11 2.97 17.63
N VAL A 175 24.85 2.14 18.34
CA VAL A 175 24.28 0.98 19.02
C VAL A 175 23.65 1.45 20.33
N LEU A 176 22.35 1.18 20.49
CA LEU A 176 21.70 1.33 21.78
C LEU A 176 22.41 0.44 22.80
N ASP A 177 22.53 0.92 24.04
CA ASP A 177 23.01 0.12 25.15
C ASP A 177 22.12 -1.13 25.28
N PRO A 178 22.68 -2.35 25.13
CA PRO A 178 21.90 -3.58 25.16
C PRO A 178 21.09 -3.74 26.47
N ALA A 179 21.59 -3.20 27.58
CA ALA A 179 20.91 -3.25 28.87
C ALA A 179 19.59 -2.44 28.89
N LYS A 180 19.40 -1.53 27.95
CA LYS A 180 18.19 -0.72 27.83
C LYS A 180 17.17 -1.30 26.83
N VAL A 181 17.59 -2.25 26.01
CA VAL A 181 16.71 -2.85 25.00
C VAL A 181 15.79 -3.86 25.67
N ARG A 182 14.49 -3.68 25.47
CA ARG A 182 13.51 -4.63 25.96
C ARG A 182 13.61 -5.95 25.18
N VAL A 183 13.95 -7.02 25.86
CA VAL A 183 13.84 -8.37 25.32
C VAL A 183 12.45 -8.90 25.69
N PRO A 184 11.62 -9.34 24.71
CA PRO A 184 10.34 -9.94 25.01
C PRO A 184 10.48 -11.19 25.91
N ALA A 185 9.51 -11.42 26.81
CA ALA A 185 9.57 -12.50 27.79
C ALA A 185 9.57 -13.92 27.21
N TYR A 186 9.24 -14.06 25.92
CA TYR A 186 9.28 -15.36 25.23
C TYR A 186 10.67 -15.71 24.64
N HIS A 187 11.62 -14.79 24.71
CA HIS A 187 13.00 -15.11 24.37
C HIS A 187 13.67 -15.80 25.55
N PRO A 188 14.49 -16.85 25.30
CA PRO A 188 15.24 -17.54 26.36
C PRO A 188 16.31 -16.65 26.98
#